data_ff14cabbe08e5603c145e78edc9e16d5
#
_entry.id   ff14cabbe08e5603c145e78edc9e16d5
#
_cell.length_a   1.000
_cell.length_b   1.000
_cell.length_c   1.000
_cell.angle_alpha   90.00
_cell.angle_beta   90.00
_cell.angle_gamma   90.00
#
_symmetry.space_group_name_H-M   'P 1'
#
loop_
_entity.id
_entity.type
_entity.pdbx_description
1 polymer ?
#
loop_
_entity_poly.entity_id
_entity_poly.type
_entity_poly.pdbx_seq_one_letter_code
_entity_poly.pdbx_strand_id
1 'polypeptide(L)'
;MTRQIFLDTETTGLSPEAGDRIIELGCVEMVNRRLTGRNLHFYLNPQRPNSPDAVRIHGLTDEFLADKPLFATVVDEVMAYVAGAE
;
A
#
# COMPACT_ATOMS: atom_id res chain seq x y z
N MET A 1 -1.60 15.52 21.63
CA MET A 1 -2.28 15.43 20.34
C MET A 1 -2.15 14.00 19.81
N THR A 2 -3.26 13.40 19.45
CA THR A 2 -3.30 12.02 18.95
C THR A 2 -3.29 12.02 17.43
N ARG A 3 -2.29 11.41 16.85
CA ARG A 3 -2.19 11.21 15.39
C ARG A 3 -2.29 9.74 15.09
N GLN A 4 -3.26 9.38 14.27
CA GLN A 4 -3.51 7.99 13.88
C GLN A 4 -3.42 7.85 12.37
N ILE A 5 -2.89 6.72 11.92
CA ILE A 5 -2.83 6.38 10.51
C ILE A 5 -3.64 5.11 10.31
N PHE A 6 -4.62 5.18 9.41
CA PHE A 6 -5.37 4.01 8.98
C PHE A 6 -4.76 3.50 7.69
N LEU A 7 -4.31 2.26 7.72
CA LEU A 7 -3.56 1.64 6.64
C LEU A 7 -4.39 0.55 5.98
N ASP A 8 -4.42 0.54 4.66
CA ASP A 8 -5.02 -0.54 3.89
C ASP A 8 -4.10 -0.94 2.76
N THR A 9 -4.03 -2.24 2.44
CA THR A 9 -3.14 -2.77 1.41
C THR A 9 -3.85 -3.79 0.55
N GLU A 10 -3.40 -3.89 -0.72
CA GLU A 10 -3.71 -5.01 -1.60
C GLU A 10 -2.41 -5.72 -1.95
N THR A 11 -2.47 -7.03 -2.21
CA THR A 11 -1.29 -7.86 -2.45
C THR A 11 -1.47 -8.75 -3.67
N THR A 12 -0.36 -9.36 -4.13
CA THR A 12 -0.40 -10.30 -5.24
C THR A 12 -1.07 -11.63 -4.88
N GLY A 13 -1.21 -11.93 -3.58
CA GLY A 13 -1.83 -13.15 -3.10
C GLY A 13 -1.80 -13.18 -1.57
N LEU A 14 -2.14 -14.31 -0.98
CA LEU A 14 -2.38 -14.42 0.46
C LEU A 14 -1.19 -14.95 1.26
N SER A 15 -0.05 -15.24 0.63
CA SER A 15 1.07 -15.90 1.30
C SER A 15 2.38 -15.12 1.14
N PRO A 16 2.75 -14.31 2.13
CA PRO A 16 4.07 -13.65 2.12
C PRO A 16 5.22 -14.64 2.06
N GLU A 17 5.07 -15.81 2.67
CA GLU A 17 6.09 -16.86 2.65
C GLU A 17 6.32 -17.40 1.24
N ALA A 18 5.30 -17.39 0.39
CA ALA A 18 5.42 -17.77 -1.01
C ALA A 18 5.93 -16.62 -1.88
N GLY A 19 6.23 -15.46 -1.28
CA GLY A 19 6.77 -14.30 -1.99
C GLY A 19 5.72 -13.30 -2.45
N ASP A 20 4.49 -13.37 -1.94
CA ASP A 20 3.48 -12.37 -2.28
C ASP A 20 3.85 -11.00 -1.71
N ARG A 21 3.53 -9.95 -2.48
CA ARG A 21 3.98 -8.59 -2.21
C ARG A 21 2.85 -7.59 -2.30
N ILE A 22 3.02 -6.46 -1.61
CA ILE A 22 2.07 -5.35 -1.63
C ILE A 22 2.08 -4.70 -3.01
N ILE A 23 0.89 -4.42 -3.55
CA ILE A 23 0.70 -3.75 -4.84
C ILE A 23 -0.08 -2.45 -4.72
N GLU A 24 -0.76 -2.25 -3.61
CA GLU A 24 -1.42 -0.98 -3.31
C GLU A 24 -1.30 -0.70 -1.83
N LEU A 25 -0.97 0.55 -1.49
CA LEU A 25 -0.85 1.02 -0.13
C LEU A 25 -1.63 2.32 -0.01
N GLY A 26 -2.62 2.32 0.87
CA GLY A 26 -3.41 3.52 1.15
C GLY A 26 -3.31 3.87 2.62
N CYS A 27 -3.06 5.14 2.93
CA CYS A 27 -3.02 5.64 4.29
C CYS A 27 -3.88 6.87 4.43
N VAL A 28 -4.65 6.93 5.52
CA VAL A 28 -5.49 8.07 5.86
C VAL A 28 -5.07 8.58 7.23
N GLU A 29 -4.82 9.88 7.33
CA GLU A 29 -4.41 10.51 8.58
C GLU A 29 -5.61 11.06 9.34
N MET A 30 -5.64 10.81 10.64
CA MET A 30 -6.61 11.42 11.57
C MET A 30 -5.84 12.03 12.73
N VAL A 31 -6.16 13.28 13.05
CA VAL A 31 -5.59 13.99 14.21
C VAL A 31 -6.73 14.44 15.10
N ASN A 32 -6.67 14.05 16.37
CA ASN A 32 -7.70 14.38 17.36
C ASN A 32 -9.10 14.03 16.87
N ARG A 33 -9.25 12.83 16.28
CA ARG A 33 -10.51 12.26 15.76
C ARG A 33 -11.07 12.97 14.53
N ARG A 34 -10.24 13.73 13.80
CA ARG A 34 -10.65 14.40 12.56
C ARG A 34 -9.72 14.01 11.42
N LEU A 35 -10.30 13.71 10.28
CA LEU A 35 -9.53 13.45 9.06
C LEU A 35 -8.86 14.75 8.62
N THR A 36 -7.57 14.66 8.28
CA THR A 36 -6.79 15.85 7.93
C THR A 36 -6.70 16.10 6.45
N GLY A 37 -6.99 15.08 5.62
CA GLY A 37 -6.77 15.14 4.19
C GLY A 37 -5.33 14.89 3.78
N ARG A 38 -4.41 14.74 4.72
CA ARG A 38 -3.00 14.41 4.43
C ARG A 38 -2.87 12.90 4.28
N ASN A 39 -3.29 12.39 3.13
CA ASN A 39 -3.31 10.96 2.84
C ASN A 39 -2.11 10.57 1.99
N LEU A 40 -1.80 9.27 2.01
CA LEU A 40 -0.74 8.71 1.18
C LEU A 40 -1.33 7.55 0.37
N HIS A 41 -0.97 7.44 -0.91
CA HIS A 41 -1.48 6.36 -1.73
C HIS A 41 -0.48 6.02 -2.82
N PHE A 42 -0.13 4.73 -2.91
CA PHE A 42 0.74 4.23 -3.97
C PHE A 42 0.15 2.97 -4.59
N TYR A 43 0.29 2.84 -5.92
CA TYR A 43 0.30 1.56 -6.59
C TYR A 43 1.75 1.15 -6.77
N LEU A 44 2.05 -0.14 -6.65
CA LEU A 44 3.43 -0.62 -6.62
C LEU A 44 3.62 -1.77 -7.60
N ASN A 45 4.79 -1.80 -8.23
CA ASN A 45 5.19 -2.91 -9.07
C ASN A 45 5.77 -4.01 -8.18
N PRO A 46 5.11 -5.19 -8.06
CA PRO A 46 5.59 -6.25 -7.19
C PRO A 46 6.74 -7.07 -7.78
N GLN A 47 7.07 -6.87 -9.05
CA GLN A 47 8.07 -7.63 -9.79
C GLN A 47 7.76 -9.13 -9.82
N ARG A 48 6.47 -9.47 -9.78
CA ARG A 48 5.97 -10.84 -9.90
C ARG A 48 4.50 -10.79 -10.35
N PRO A 49 3.99 -11.87 -10.98
CA PRO A 49 2.58 -11.88 -11.38
C PRO A 49 1.65 -11.97 -10.16
N ASN A 50 0.46 -11.37 -10.31
CA ASN A 50 -0.63 -11.56 -9.37
C ASN A 50 -1.20 -12.97 -9.50
N SER A 51 -1.73 -13.51 -8.40
CA SER A 51 -2.58 -14.68 -8.52
C SER A 51 -3.90 -14.29 -9.22
N PRO A 52 -4.52 -15.21 -10.00
CA PRO A 52 -5.82 -14.92 -10.62
C PRO A 52 -6.91 -14.57 -9.59
N ASP A 53 -6.86 -15.18 -8.42
CA ASP A 53 -7.81 -14.89 -7.34
C ASP A 53 -7.65 -13.47 -6.82
N ALA A 54 -6.42 -13.00 -6.64
CA ALA A 54 -6.16 -11.64 -6.19
C ALA A 54 -6.67 -10.63 -7.20
N VAL A 55 -6.43 -10.83 -8.50
CA VAL A 55 -6.91 -9.92 -9.54
C VAL A 55 -8.43 -9.85 -9.54
N ARG A 56 -9.12 -10.97 -9.32
CA ARG A 56 -10.58 -10.97 -9.23
C ARG A 56 -11.10 -10.10 -8.09
N ILE A 57 -10.33 -9.97 -7.02
CA ILE A 57 -10.75 -9.21 -5.84
C ILE A 57 -10.47 -7.72 -6.02
N HIS A 58 -9.24 -7.34 -6.42
CA HIS A 58 -8.84 -5.93 -6.44
C HIS A 58 -8.83 -5.30 -7.83
N GLY A 59 -8.87 -6.11 -8.90
CA GLY A 59 -8.92 -5.60 -10.27
C GLY A 59 -7.62 -4.98 -10.79
N LEU A 60 -6.52 -5.07 -10.05
CA LEU A 60 -5.25 -4.49 -10.44
C LEU A 60 -4.45 -5.51 -11.25
N THR A 61 -4.31 -5.25 -12.55
CA THR A 61 -3.67 -6.18 -13.47
C THR A 61 -2.15 -6.04 -13.45
N ASP A 62 -1.44 -7.09 -13.88
CA ASP A 62 0.01 -7.03 -14.02
C ASP A 62 0.44 -5.92 -14.98
N GLU A 63 -0.33 -5.71 -16.05
CA GLU A 63 -0.06 -4.64 -17.02
C GLU A 63 -0.18 -3.25 -16.40
N PHE A 64 -1.21 -3.03 -15.59
CA PHE A 64 -1.40 -1.76 -14.90
C PHE A 64 -0.22 -1.45 -13.97
N LEU A 65 0.29 -2.47 -13.28
CA LEU A 65 1.34 -2.30 -12.27
C LEU A 65 2.75 -2.26 -12.86
N ALA A 66 2.91 -2.60 -14.14
CA ALA A 66 4.24 -2.75 -14.74
C ALA A 66 5.07 -1.46 -14.73
N ASP A 67 4.41 -0.29 -14.80
CA ASP A 67 5.08 1.01 -14.81
C ASP A 67 5.07 1.73 -13.46
N LYS A 68 4.63 1.04 -12.41
CA LYS A 68 4.56 1.65 -11.08
C LYS A 68 5.89 1.52 -10.34
N PRO A 69 6.14 2.39 -9.34
CA PRO A 69 7.39 2.30 -8.58
C PRO A 69 7.47 1.02 -7.76
N LEU A 70 8.68 0.60 -7.44
CA LEU A 70 8.93 -0.50 -6.53
C LEU A 70 8.69 -0.05 -5.09
N PHE A 71 8.29 -0.98 -4.21
CA PHE A 71 8.11 -0.66 -2.79
C PHE A 71 9.40 -0.06 -2.20
N ALA A 72 10.56 -0.62 -2.54
CA ALA A 72 11.85 -0.12 -2.05
C ALA A 72 12.09 1.35 -2.43
N THR A 73 11.51 1.82 -3.53
CA THR A 73 11.65 3.22 -3.96
C THR A 73 10.85 4.18 -3.09
N VAL A 74 9.70 3.74 -2.54
CA VAL A 74 8.79 4.60 -1.78
C VAL A 74 8.83 4.36 -0.28
N VAL A 75 9.57 3.35 0.19
CA VAL A 75 9.52 2.95 1.61
C VAL A 75 9.95 4.07 2.55
N ASP A 76 10.93 4.88 2.18
CA ASP A 76 11.39 5.98 3.02
C ASP A 76 10.30 7.04 3.19
N GLU A 77 9.56 7.33 2.12
CA GLU A 77 8.43 8.26 2.18
C GLU A 77 7.31 7.71 3.08
N VAL A 78 7.02 6.41 2.97
CA VAL A 78 6.03 5.75 3.82
C VAL A 78 6.45 5.82 5.28
N MET A 79 7.70 5.51 5.58
CA MET A 79 8.21 5.53 6.96
C MET A 79 8.19 6.94 7.53
N ALA A 80 8.53 7.95 6.74
CA ALA A 80 8.46 9.34 7.18
C ALA A 80 7.02 9.76 7.48
N TYR A 81 6.08 9.31 6.66
CA TYR A 81 4.66 9.62 6.83
C TYR A 81 4.09 9.02 8.12
N VAL A 82 4.42 7.77 8.44
CA VAL A 82 3.88 7.10 9.63
C VAL A 82 4.64 7.42 10.91
N ALA A 83 5.78 8.07 10.82
CA ALA A 83 6.61 8.37 11.99
C ALA A 83 5.83 9.20 13.02
N GLY A 84 5.87 8.79 14.27
CA GLY A 84 5.19 9.46 15.37
C GLY A 84 3.69 9.19 15.45
N ALA A 85 3.12 8.37 14.58
CA ALA A 85 1.71 7.98 14.66
C ALA A 85 1.51 6.88 15.69
N GLU A 86 0.30 6.81 16.20
CA GLU A 86 -0.13 5.75 17.11
C GLU A 86 -0.80 4.60 16.38
#